data_bad58d856cb71d5072217c483bbb49bd
#
_entry.id   bad58d856cb71d5072217c483bbb49bd
#
_cell.length_a   1.000
_cell.length_b   1.000
_cell.length_c   1.000
_cell.angle_alpha   90.00
_cell.angle_beta   90.00
_cell.angle_gamma   90.00
#
_symmetry.space_group_name_H-M   'P 1'
#
loop_
_entity.id
_entity.type
_entity.pdbx_description
1 polymer ?
#
loop_
_entity_poly.entity_id
_entity_poly.type
_entity_poly.pdbx_seq_one_letter_code
_entity_poly.pdbx_strand_id
1 'polypeptide(L)'
;DATRFGLGVWVSTSENLEVVLYLLDWVVRHFGLMVILYLDRGSAFIAKDLHAVARKLGIIVIQGRERYPEGHGKIEKFNRGAKERVLASYNGNPEIDPDCGALTLRLRHDLHEIYNHLPHESLNKRSPHQEWISSPRPLKMVQSEEELKEAFVLPLERLVSRDQVISYKSTLYEMPRGYGGTKVILERHLLEGDALYFQHRDRLIKLHEVDKVFNATCRQTAGRVEPEYPSSPMRCASTLDFERAFRPMTGPDGGYDYDDDDKDKE
;
A
#
# COMPACT_ATOMS: atom_id res chain seq x y z
N ASP A 1 -18.20 2.84 18.93
CA ASP A 1 -19.65 2.71 18.73
C ASP A 1 -20.44 3.08 19.99
N ALA A 2 -20.05 2.57 21.15
CA ALA A 2 -20.76 2.86 22.41
C ALA A 2 -20.73 4.36 22.78
N THR A 3 -19.58 4.99 22.64
CA THR A 3 -19.33 6.38 22.99
C THR A 3 -19.87 7.39 21.98
N ARG A 4 -20.30 6.97 20.79
CA ARG A 4 -20.67 7.86 19.67
C ARG A 4 -19.57 8.79 19.20
N PHE A 5 -18.34 8.63 19.68
CA PHE A 5 -17.22 9.47 19.32
C PHE A 5 -16.87 9.30 17.85
N GLY A 6 -16.86 10.41 17.12
CA GLY A 6 -16.46 10.46 15.72
C GLY A 6 -14.94 10.47 15.61
N LEU A 7 -14.38 9.42 15.03
CA LEU A 7 -12.92 9.25 14.91
C LEU A 7 -12.33 10.07 13.77
N GLY A 8 -12.96 10.06 12.60
CA GLY A 8 -12.41 10.75 11.43
C GLY A 8 -13.39 10.83 10.27
N VAL A 9 -13.08 11.70 9.34
CA VAL A 9 -13.80 11.90 8.09
C VAL A 9 -12.79 12.17 6.98
N TRP A 10 -13.13 11.73 5.78
CA TRP A 10 -12.36 11.98 4.58
C TRP A 10 -13.30 12.28 3.41
N VAL A 11 -13.05 13.36 2.67
CA VAL A 11 -13.82 13.74 1.49
C VAL A 11 -13.07 13.33 0.24
N SER A 12 -13.79 12.75 -0.71
CA SER A 12 -13.23 12.34 -2.00
C SER A 12 -14.27 12.50 -3.10
N THR A 13 -13.83 12.69 -4.33
CA THR A 13 -14.68 12.73 -5.53
C THR A 13 -15.18 11.35 -5.95
N SER A 14 -14.59 10.29 -5.44
CA SER A 14 -14.95 8.91 -5.77
C SER A 14 -14.90 8.01 -4.53
N GLU A 15 -15.81 7.05 -4.48
CA GLU A 15 -15.78 5.99 -3.48
C GLU A 15 -14.83 4.89 -3.96
N ASN A 16 -13.62 4.88 -3.42
CA ASN A 16 -12.60 3.89 -3.75
C ASN A 16 -11.89 3.36 -2.52
N LEU A 17 -11.20 2.24 -2.68
CA LEU A 17 -10.46 1.57 -1.62
C LEU A 17 -9.36 2.47 -1.02
N GLU A 18 -8.69 3.25 -1.84
CA GLU A 18 -7.57 4.09 -1.42
C GLU A 18 -7.98 5.09 -0.34
N VAL A 19 -9.14 5.73 -0.51
CA VAL A 19 -9.71 6.66 0.48
C VAL A 19 -9.98 5.97 1.81
N VAL A 20 -10.50 4.74 1.76
CA VAL A 20 -10.76 3.95 2.98
C VAL A 20 -9.47 3.60 3.69
N LEU A 21 -8.42 3.25 2.94
CA LEU A 21 -7.11 2.94 3.51
C LEU A 21 -6.43 4.16 4.12
N TYR A 22 -6.51 5.33 3.47
CA TYR A 22 -6.02 6.59 4.05
C TYR A 22 -6.75 6.97 5.33
N LEU A 23 -8.08 6.82 5.36
CA LEU A 23 -8.86 7.07 6.57
C LEU A 23 -8.49 6.08 7.68
N LEU A 24 -8.29 4.80 7.36
CA LEU A 24 -7.88 3.79 8.32
C LEU A 24 -6.49 4.09 8.90
N ASP A 25 -5.52 4.40 8.05
CA ASP A 25 -4.17 4.81 8.48
C ASP A 25 -4.24 6.03 9.40
N TRP A 26 -4.97 7.06 8.99
CA TRP A 26 -5.14 8.28 9.79
C TRP A 26 -5.77 7.99 11.16
N VAL A 27 -6.84 7.18 11.22
CA VAL A 27 -7.51 6.81 12.48
C VAL A 27 -6.58 6.01 13.38
N VAL A 28 -5.84 5.05 12.84
CA VAL A 28 -4.92 4.22 13.62
C VAL A 28 -3.78 5.06 14.21
N ARG A 29 -3.26 6.04 13.48
CA ARG A 29 -2.21 6.95 13.97
C ARG A 29 -2.68 7.82 15.14
N HIS A 30 -3.91 8.33 15.05
CA HIS A 30 -4.40 9.32 16.02
C HIS A 30 -5.12 8.70 17.23
N PHE A 31 -5.78 7.57 17.02
CA PHE A 31 -6.63 6.95 18.04
C PHE A 31 -6.24 5.51 18.39
N GLY A 32 -5.23 4.97 17.73
CA GLY A 32 -4.76 3.59 17.95
C GLY A 32 -5.59 2.53 17.24
N LEU A 33 -5.26 1.27 17.54
CA LEU A 33 -5.86 0.11 16.90
C LEU A 33 -7.24 -0.19 17.46
N MET A 34 -8.22 -0.29 16.59
CA MET A 34 -9.54 -0.78 16.92
C MET A 34 -9.55 -2.32 16.94
N VAL A 35 -10.38 -2.91 17.79
CA VAL A 35 -10.56 -4.37 17.84
C VAL A 35 -11.45 -4.84 16.69
N ILE A 36 -12.50 -4.09 16.41
CA ILE A 36 -13.50 -4.43 15.38
C ILE A 36 -13.73 -3.22 14.50
N LEU A 37 -13.72 -3.45 13.20
CA LEU A 37 -14.13 -2.51 12.16
C LEU A 37 -15.42 -3.04 11.53
N TYR A 38 -16.53 -2.35 11.79
CA TYR A 38 -17.82 -2.68 11.19
C TYR A 38 -18.05 -1.83 9.94
N LEU A 39 -18.27 -2.48 8.81
CA LEU A 39 -18.41 -1.85 7.51
C LEU A 39 -19.74 -2.22 6.85
N ASP A 40 -20.24 -1.36 6.00
CA ASP A 40 -21.31 -1.70 5.07
C ASP A 40 -20.78 -2.55 3.91
N ARG A 41 -21.64 -2.85 2.92
CA ARG A 41 -21.27 -3.63 1.74
C ARG A 41 -20.91 -2.80 0.52
N GLY A 42 -20.46 -1.57 0.71
CA GLY A 42 -19.89 -0.78 -0.40
C GLY A 42 -18.73 -1.53 -1.07
N SER A 43 -18.55 -1.32 -2.36
CA SER A 43 -17.53 -2.02 -3.16
C SER A 43 -16.11 -1.85 -2.60
N ALA A 44 -15.79 -0.66 -2.10
CA ALA A 44 -14.52 -0.36 -1.46
C ALA A 44 -14.29 -1.15 -0.15
N PHE A 45 -15.36 -1.49 0.57
CA PHE A 45 -15.30 -2.18 1.85
C PHE A 45 -15.25 -3.71 1.73
N ILE A 46 -15.61 -4.25 0.56
CA ILE A 46 -15.51 -5.70 0.25
C ILE A 46 -14.11 -6.05 -0.28
N ALA A 47 -13.29 -5.06 -0.60
CA ALA A 47 -12.00 -5.26 -1.23
C ALA A 47 -11.08 -6.17 -0.39
N LYS A 48 -10.49 -7.17 -1.05
CA LYS A 48 -9.57 -8.13 -0.40
C LYS A 48 -8.37 -7.44 0.26
N ASP A 49 -7.91 -6.35 -0.32
CA ASP A 49 -6.77 -5.60 0.19
C ASP A 49 -7.08 -4.94 1.55
N LEU A 50 -8.28 -4.38 1.73
CA LEU A 50 -8.71 -3.86 3.03
C LEU A 50 -8.71 -4.94 4.12
N HIS A 51 -9.23 -6.13 3.79
CA HIS A 51 -9.23 -7.25 4.71
C HIS A 51 -7.81 -7.75 5.03
N ALA A 52 -6.90 -7.71 4.05
CA ALA A 52 -5.51 -8.09 4.25
C ALA A 52 -4.79 -7.10 5.20
N VAL A 53 -4.97 -5.79 4.97
CA VAL A 53 -4.44 -4.74 5.85
C VAL A 53 -5.01 -4.85 7.27
N ALA A 54 -6.33 -4.96 7.39
CA ALA A 54 -6.99 -5.11 8.70
C ALA A 54 -6.45 -6.32 9.47
N ARG A 55 -6.24 -7.47 8.77
CA ARG A 55 -5.65 -8.67 9.36
C ARG A 55 -4.22 -8.44 9.88
N LYS A 56 -3.38 -7.76 9.10
CA LYS A 56 -2.02 -7.39 9.53
C LYS A 56 -2.03 -6.51 10.78
N LEU A 57 -2.98 -5.58 10.86
CA LEU A 57 -3.19 -4.72 12.02
C LEU A 57 -3.88 -5.43 13.21
N GLY A 58 -4.29 -6.69 13.06
CA GLY A 58 -5.03 -7.42 14.09
C GLY A 58 -6.48 -6.92 14.29
N ILE A 59 -7.06 -6.27 13.28
CA ILE A 59 -8.43 -5.73 13.30
C ILE A 59 -9.40 -6.77 12.72
N ILE A 60 -10.47 -7.06 13.44
CA ILE A 60 -11.55 -7.94 12.98
C ILE A 60 -12.51 -7.11 12.13
N VAL A 61 -12.64 -7.45 10.86
CA VAL A 61 -13.61 -6.81 9.96
C VAL A 61 -14.94 -7.57 10.01
N ILE A 62 -16.01 -6.86 10.32
CA ILE A 62 -17.39 -7.36 10.28
C ILE A 62 -18.15 -6.57 9.22
N GLN A 63 -18.70 -7.29 8.25
CA GLN A 63 -19.57 -6.71 7.23
C GLN A 63 -21.03 -6.79 7.65
N GLY A 64 -21.77 -5.69 7.44
CA GLY A 64 -23.20 -5.64 7.66
C GLY A 64 -23.94 -6.72 6.84
N ARG A 65 -25.02 -7.24 7.39
CA ARG A 65 -25.90 -8.18 6.65
C ARG A 65 -26.75 -7.41 5.66
N GLU A 66 -27.02 -8.03 4.51
CA GLU A 66 -27.99 -7.49 3.56
C GLU A 66 -29.36 -7.35 4.21
N ARG A 67 -30.02 -6.23 3.92
CA ARG A 67 -31.38 -5.93 4.41
C ARG A 67 -31.55 -5.94 5.93
N TYR A 68 -30.47 -5.60 6.67
CA TYR A 68 -30.52 -5.42 8.12
C TYR A 68 -30.29 -3.95 8.48
N PRO A 69 -31.29 -3.08 8.37
CA PRO A 69 -31.17 -1.63 8.55
C PRO A 69 -30.80 -1.22 9.99
N GLU A 70 -31.13 -2.04 10.98
CA GLU A 70 -30.82 -1.73 12.39
C GLU A 70 -29.33 -1.60 12.66
N GLY A 71 -28.48 -2.34 11.93
CA GLY A 71 -27.01 -2.26 12.04
C GLY A 71 -26.42 -0.96 11.54
N HIS A 72 -27.10 -0.28 10.60
CA HIS A 72 -26.62 0.95 9.97
C HIS A 72 -27.25 2.23 10.54
N GLY A 73 -28.31 2.13 11.31
CA GLY A 73 -29.07 3.27 11.80
C GLY A 73 -28.24 4.34 12.56
N LYS A 74 -27.13 3.93 13.19
CA LYS A 74 -26.22 4.84 13.88
C LYS A 74 -25.42 5.71 12.94
N ILE A 75 -24.84 5.10 11.90
CA ILE A 75 -24.04 5.82 10.91
C ILE A 75 -24.93 6.65 9.98
N GLU A 76 -26.12 6.17 9.66
CA GLU A 76 -27.11 6.93 8.88
C GLU A 76 -27.56 8.19 9.65
N LYS A 77 -27.87 8.08 10.94
CA LYS A 77 -28.23 9.24 11.79
C LYS A 77 -27.07 10.23 11.88
N PHE A 78 -25.83 9.75 12.02
CA PHE A 78 -24.64 10.59 12.02
C PHE A 78 -24.48 11.32 10.67
N ASN A 79 -24.52 10.60 9.55
CA ASN A 79 -24.39 11.18 8.21
C ASN A 79 -25.49 12.20 7.91
N ARG A 80 -26.74 11.92 8.32
CA ARG A 80 -27.84 12.88 8.20
C ARG A 80 -27.55 14.14 8.98
N GLY A 81 -27.17 14.04 10.24
CA GLY A 81 -26.82 15.18 11.08
C GLY A 81 -25.64 16.00 10.51
N ALA A 82 -24.62 15.36 9.95
CA ALA A 82 -23.51 16.04 9.29
C ALA A 82 -23.98 16.79 8.04
N LYS A 83 -24.83 16.17 7.20
CA LYS A 83 -25.43 16.83 6.03
C LYS A 83 -26.25 18.04 6.37
N GLU A 84 -27.10 17.93 7.37
CA GLU A 84 -28.01 19.01 7.79
C GLU A 84 -27.28 20.19 8.45
N ARG A 85 -26.28 19.91 9.30
CA ARG A 85 -25.58 20.97 10.04
C ARG A 85 -24.44 21.61 9.26
N VAL A 86 -23.65 20.81 8.56
CA VAL A 86 -22.38 21.24 7.99
C VAL A 86 -22.48 21.46 6.49
N LEU A 87 -22.86 20.41 5.74
CA LEU A 87 -22.87 20.51 4.29
C LEU A 87 -23.93 21.48 3.74
N ALA A 88 -25.07 21.61 4.44
CA ALA A 88 -26.08 22.57 4.05
C ALA A 88 -25.58 24.03 4.13
N SER A 89 -24.71 24.34 5.11
CA SER A 89 -24.11 25.67 5.25
C SER A 89 -23.04 25.97 4.21
N TYR A 90 -22.51 24.94 3.55
CA TYR A 90 -21.47 25.07 2.53
C TYR A 90 -22.05 25.26 1.12
N ASN A 91 -23.26 24.80 0.91
CA ASN A 91 -23.88 24.84 -0.41
C ASN A 91 -24.12 26.29 -0.86
N GLY A 92 -23.55 26.64 -2.01
CA GLY A 92 -23.65 27.98 -2.60
C GLY A 92 -22.86 29.08 -1.89
N ASN A 93 -22.04 28.77 -0.90
CA ASN A 93 -21.17 29.76 -0.27
C ASN A 93 -19.84 29.90 -1.05
N PRO A 94 -19.59 31.08 -1.68
CA PRO A 94 -18.39 31.30 -2.49
C PRO A 94 -17.09 31.37 -1.68
N GLU A 95 -17.19 31.53 -0.34
CA GLU A 95 -16.01 31.52 0.54
C GLU A 95 -15.52 30.12 0.89
N ILE A 96 -16.29 29.10 0.56
CA ILE A 96 -15.93 27.71 0.80
C ILE A 96 -15.24 27.15 -0.43
N ASP A 97 -13.95 26.85 -0.31
CA ASP A 97 -13.21 26.10 -1.31
C ASP A 97 -13.80 24.67 -1.44
N PRO A 98 -14.28 24.27 -2.63
CA PRO A 98 -14.84 22.94 -2.86
C PRO A 98 -13.78 21.84 -2.98
N ASP A 99 -12.49 22.15 -2.83
CA ASP A 99 -11.43 21.15 -2.83
C ASP A 99 -11.64 20.10 -1.74
N CYS A 100 -11.44 18.84 -2.10
CA CYS A 100 -11.63 17.71 -1.17
C CYS A 100 -10.76 17.80 0.09
N GLY A 101 -9.54 18.32 -0.03
CA GLY A 101 -8.64 18.54 1.09
C GLY A 101 -9.18 19.60 2.04
N ALA A 102 -9.58 20.76 1.53
CA ALA A 102 -10.16 21.84 2.31
C ALA A 102 -11.47 21.41 3.00
N LEU A 103 -12.35 20.71 2.28
CA LEU A 103 -13.59 20.17 2.86
C LEU A 103 -13.30 19.10 3.93
N THR A 104 -12.30 18.26 3.73
CA THR A 104 -11.88 17.27 4.74
C THR A 104 -11.44 17.96 6.04
N LEU A 105 -10.64 19.02 5.94
CA LEU A 105 -10.18 19.78 7.13
C LEU A 105 -11.34 20.43 7.86
N ARG A 106 -12.28 21.05 7.14
CA ARG A 106 -13.49 21.69 7.73
C ARG A 106 -14.38 20.66 8.42
N LEU A 107 -14.64 19.52 7.76
CA LEU A 107 -15.45 18.46 8.37
C LEU A 107 -14.75 17.80 9.57
N ARG A 108 -13.43 17.68 9.55
CA ARG A 108 -12.67 17.21 10.72
C ARG A 108 -12.77 18.18 11.87
N HIS A 109 -12.67 19.47 11.61
CA HIS A 109 -12.87 20.50 12.64
C HIS A 109 -14.29 20.40 13.24
N ASP A 110 -15.33 20.34 12.41
CA ASP A 110 -16.71 20.17 12.90
C ASP A 110 -16.85 18.88 13.72
N LEU A 111 -16.27 17.77 13.26
CA LEU A 111 -16.33 16.48 13.93
C LEU A 111 -15.67 16.52 15.31
N HIS A 112 -14.46 17.06 15.40
CA HIS A 112 -13.66 17.02 16.64
C HIS A 112 -14.01 18.13 17.60
N GLU A 113 -14.20 19.35 17.11
CA GLU A 113 -14.41 20.53 17.98
C GLU A 113 -15.89 20.79 18.29
N ILE A 114 -16.81 20.36 17.41
CA ILE A 114 -18.23 20.63 17.58
C ILE A 114 -18.98 19.34 17.93
N TYR A 115 -19.11 18.40 16.97
CA TYR A 115 -19.95 17.21 17.16
C TYR A 115 -19.56 16.40 18.39
N ASN A 116 -18.27 16.11 18.58
CA ASN A 116 -17.81 15.30 19.71
C ASN A 116 -18.06 15.98 21.07
N HIS A 117 -18.30 17.27 21.09
CA HIS A 117 -18.60 18.05 22.32
C HIS A 117 -20.08 18.35 22.54
N LEU A 118 -20.95 18.10 21.56
CA LEU A 118 -22.39 18.29 21.71
C LEU A 118 -23.00 17.21 22.59
N PRO A 119 -23.98 17.58 23.47
CA PRO A 119 -24.74 16.62 24.26
C PRO A 119 -25.52 15.65 23.36
N HIS A 120 -25.44 14.36 23.65
CA HIS A 120 -26.10 13.32 22.87
C HIS A 120 -27.18 12.62 23.70
N GLU A 121 -28.42 12.55 23.18
CA GLU A 121 -29.55 11.96 23.91
C GLU A 121 -29.28 10.50 24.34
N SER A 122 -28.72 9.66 23.45
CA SER A 122 -28.44 8.26 23.78
C SER A 122 -27.30 8.06 24.78
N LEU A 123 -26.62 9.14 25.17
CA LEU A 123 -25.55 9.15 26.17
C LEU A 123 -25.98 9.89 27.46
N ASN A 124 -27.28 9.93 27.73
CA ASN A 124 -27.84 10.67 28.89
C ASN A 124 -27.40 12.14 28.93
N LYS A 125 -27.40 12.80 27.77
CA LYS A 125 -26.95 14.18 27.54
C LYS A 125 -25.44 14.42 27.77
N ARG A 126 -24.63 13.37 27.98
CA ARG A 126 -23.18 13.49 27.94
C ARG A 126 -22.70 13.65 26.48
N SER A 127 -21.59 14.33 26.32
CA SER A 127 -20.98 14.41 24.95
C SER A 127 -20.23 13.13 24.58
N PRO A 128 -20.07 12.82 23.27
CA PRO A 128 -19.23 11.74 22.83
C PRO A 128 -17.79 11.80 23.37
N HIS A 129 -17.23 13.00 23.49
CA HIS A 129 -15.91 13.23 24.04
C HIS A 129 -15.83 12.85 25.53
N GLN A 130 -16.81 13.29 26.34
CA GLN A 130 -16.86 12.92 27.75
C GLN A 130 -16.97 11.41 27.95
N GLU A 131 -17.74 10.74 27.09
CA GLU A 131 -17.92 9.30 27.14
C GLU A 131 -16.65 8.56 26.68
N TRP A 132 -15.94 9.12 25.68
CA TRP A 132 -14.68 8.57 25.19
C TRP A 132 -13.59 8.59 26.26
N ILE A 133 -13.36 9.75 26.91
CA ILE A 133 -12.33 9.89 27.96
C ILE A 133 -12.65 9.09 29.24
N SER A 134 -13.92 8.95 29.59
CA SER A 134 -14.32 8.14 30.73
C SER A 134 -14.30 6.65 30.51
N SER A 135 -14.01 6.19 29.28
CA SER A 135 -13.92 4.77 28.95
C SER A 135 -12.73 4.11 29.66
N PRO A 136 -12.96 3.04 30.41
CA PRO A 136 -11.87 2.36 31.14
C PRO A 136 -10.96 1.52 30.22
N ARG A 137 -11.26 1.42 28.93
CA ARG A 137 -10.50 0.59 28.00
C ARG A 137 -9.27 1.33 27.50
N PRO A 138 -8.06 0.78 27.71
CA PRO A 138 -6.86 1.38 27.18
C PRO A 138 -6.85 1.32 25.65
N LEU A 139 -6.39 2.38 25.02
CA LEU A 139 -6.13 2.38 23.58
C LEU A 139 -4.86 1.57 23.29
N LYS A 140 -4.95 0.64 22.36
CA LYS A 140 -3.79 -0.08 21.86
C LYS A 140 -3.14 0.73 20.74
N MET A 141 -2.02 1.35 21.01
CA MET A 141 -1.25 2.06 19.97
C MET A 141 -0.40 1.10 19.16
N VAL A 142 -0.06 1.48 17.93
CA VAL A 142 0.93 0.79 17.10
C VAL A 142 2.31 1.00 17.73
N GLN A 143 3.17 -0.01 17.69
CA GLN A 143 4.47 0.04 18.36
C GLN A 143 5.46 0.95 17.63
N SER A 144 5.41 0.98 16.30
CA SER A 144 6.26 1.84 15.48
C SER A 144 5.56 2.30 14.21
N GLU A 145 6.11 3.37 13.62
CA GLU A 145 5.69 3.90 12.32
C GLU A 145 5.96 2.88 11.19
N GLU A 146 7.05 2.12 11.30
CA GLU A 146 7.44 1.10 10.35
C GLU A 146 6.43 -0.05 10.35
N GLU A 147 6.03 -0.54 11.53
CA GLU A 147 4.99 -1.57 11.67
C GLU A 147 3.68 -1.14 11.01
N LEU A 148 3.28 0.11 11.22
CA LEU A 148 2.08 0.66 10.59
C LEU A 148 2.21 0.70 9.06
N LYS A 149 3.31 1.21 8.53
CA LYS A 149 3.56 1.26 7.08
C LYS A 149 3.58 -0.12 6.46
N GLU A 150 4.24 -1.08 7.10
CA GLU A 150 4.31 -2.47 6.64
C GLU A 150 2.94 -3.14 6.57
N ALA A 151 2.00 -2.75 7.43
CA ALA A 151 0.64 -3.28 7.36
C ALA A 151 -0.07 -2.95 6.04
N PHE A 152 0.29 -1.81 5.41
CA PHE A 152 -0.26 -1.37 4.12
C PHE A 152 0.59 -1.81 2.91
N VAL A 153 1.59 -2.65 3.11
CA VAL A 153 2.36 -3.27 2.04
C VAL A 153 1.86 -4.69 1.81
N LEU A 154 1.43 -5.01 0.59
CA LEU A 154 0.91 -6.33 0.25
C LEU A 154 1.77 -7.01 -0.83
N PRO A 155 2.02 -8.32 -0.72
CA PRO A 155 2.76 -9.05 -1.74
C PRO A 155 1.92 -9.25 -3.00
N LEU A 156 2.57 -9.22 -4.15
CA LEU A 156 1.98 -9.44 -5.46
C LEU A 156 2.88 -10.34 -6.31
N GLU A 157 2.47 -11.56 -6.59
CA GLU A 157 3.19 -12.45 -7.51
C GLU A 157 2.88 -12.07 -8.96
N ARG A 158 3.90 -11.88 -9.79
CA ARG A 158 3.79 -11.63 -11.23
C ARG A 158 4.84 -12.39 -12.02
N LEU A 159 4.46 -12.77 -13.24
CA LEU A 159 5.37 -13.29 -14.24
C LEU A 159 6.00 -12.12 -15.01
N VAL A 160 7.30 -12.08 -15.09
CA VAL A 160 8.03 -11.10 -15.90
C VAL A 160 8.05 -11.57 -17.35
N SER A 161 7.69 -10.72 -18.29
CA SER A 161 7.77 -11.04 -19.72
C SER A 161 9.23 -11.16 -20.17
N ARG A 162 9.45 -11.72 -21.37
CA ARG A 162 10.80 -11.76 -21.97
C ARG A 162 11.39 -10.37 -22.22
N ASP A 163 10.53 -9.38 -22.40
CA ASP A 163 10.88 -7.98 -22.62
C ASP A 163 11.15 -7.21 -21.30
N GLN A 164 11.31 -7.94 -20.19
CA GLN A 164 11.57 -7.38 -18.86
C GLN A 164 10.46 -6.41 -18.40
N VAL A 165 9.20 -6.73 -18.67
CA VAL A 165 8.06 -5.95 -18.18
C VAL A 165 7.07 -6.84 -17.44
N ILE A 166 6.31 -6.23 -16.54
CA ILE A 166 5.18 -6.85 -15.86
C ILE A 166 3.91 -6.06 -16.17
N SER A 167 2.75 -6.72 -16.14
CA SER A 167 1.45 -6.08 -16.27
C SER A 167 0.73 -6.06 -14.93
N TYR A 168 0.27 -4.88 -14.52
CA TYR A 168 -0.55 -4.69 -13.34
C TYR A 168 -1.63 -3.62 -13.60
N LYS A 169 -2.90 -3.94 -13.34
CA LYS A 169 -4.05 -3.04 -13.59
C LYS A 169 -4.03 -2.40 -14.98
N SER A 170 -3.75 -3.20 -16.01
CA SER A 170 -3.63 -2.76 -17.42
C SER A 170 -2.46 -1.81 -17.73
N THR A 171 -1.61 -1.53 -16.77
CA THR A 171 -0.38 -0.76 -16.94
C THR A 171 0.83 -1.70 -17.01
N LEU A 172 1.80 -1.37 -17.84
CA LEU A 172 3.07 -2.08 -17.95
C LEU A 172 4.14 -1.37 -17.14
N TYR A 173 4.89 -2.13 -16.36
CA TYR A 173 5.98 -1.63 -15.53
C TYR A 173 7.30 -2.25 -15.96
N GLU A 174 8.36 -1.45 -15.96
CA GLU A 174 9.70 -1.90 -16.29
C GLU A 174 10.33 -2.67 -15.14
N MET A 175 10.96 -3.79 -15.47
CA MET A 175 11.70 -4.62 -14.54
C MET A 175 13.20 -4.54 -14.80
N PRO A 176 14.03 -4.68 -13.77
CA PRO A 176 15.47 -4.87 -13.97
C PRO A 176 15.75 -6.06 -14.90
N ARG A 177 16.86 -5.98 -15.63
CA ARG A 177 17.28 -7.06 -16.51
C ARG A 177 17.62 -8.33 -15.72
N GLY A 178 17.39 -9.48 -16.33
CA GLY A 178 17.74 -10.79 -15.78
C GLY A 178 16.57 -11.57 -15.18
N TYR A 179 15.36 -11.02 -15.15
CA TYR A 179 14.18 -11.69 -14.59
C TYR A 179 13.16 -12.16 -15.63
N GLY A 180 13.45 -11.98 -16.93
CA GLY A 180 12.55 -12.39 -18.02
C GLY A 180 12.19 -13.88 -17.96
N GLY A 181 10.89 -14.18 -18.00
CA GLY A 181 10.37 -15.54 -17.91
C GLY A 181 10.28 -16.10 -16.49
N THR A 182 10.64 -15.35 -15.46
CA THR A 182 10.56 -15.78 -14.06
C THR A 182 9.35 -15.19 -13.35
N LYS A 183 8.88 -15.88 -12.31
CA LYS A 183 7.90 -15.34 -11.38
C LYS A 183 8.63 -14.58 -10.27
N VAL A 184 8.16 -13.38 -9.98
CA VAL A 184 8.70 -12.50 -8.95
C VAL A 184 7.62 -12.12 -7.97
N ILE A 185 8.01 -11.84 -6.74
CA ILE A 185 7.13 -11.27 -5.71
C ILE A 185 7.48 -9.79 -5.61
N LEU A 186 6.48 -8.95 -5.81
CA LEU A 186 6.54 -7.50 -5.70
C LEU A 186 5.88 -7.07 -4.40
N GLU A 187 6.23 -5.90 -3.94
CA GLU A 187 5.54 -5.22 -2.86
C GLU A 187 4.64 -4.12 -3.44
N ARG A 188 3.39 -4.13 -3.01
CA ARG A 188 2.41 -3.10 -3.33
C ARG A 188 2.26 -2.17 -2.14
N HIS A 189 2.67 -0.93 -2.29
CA HIS A 189 2.55 0.10 -1.26
C HIS A 189 1.23 0.85 -1.43
N LEU A 190 0.19 0.40 -0.73
CA LEU A 190 -1.19 0.86 -0.92
C LEU A 190 -1.40 2.34 -0.59
N LEU A 191 -0.64 2.89 0.36
CA LEU A 191 -0.69 4.31 0.72
C LEU A 191 0.12 5.22 -0.20
N GLU A 192 0.82 4.65 -1.19
CA GLU A 192 1.56 5.40 -2.20
C GLU A 192 0.94 5.28 -3.59
N GLY A 193 -0.40 5.31 -3.66
CA GLY A 193 -1.12 5.13 -4.92
C GLY A 193 -0.97 3.73 -5.50
N ASP A 194 -0.84 2.71 -4.64
CA ASP A 194 -0.60 1.31 -5.03
C ASP A 194 0.69 1.11 -5.83
N ALA A 195 1.73 1.88 -5.47
CA ALA A 195 3.04 1.81 -6.12
C ALA A 195 3.66 0.42 -5.96
N LEU A 196 4.33 -0.03 -7.02
CA LEU A 196 5.00 -1.32 -7.05
C LEU A 196 6.48 -1.18 -6.74
N TYR A 197 6.95 -2.03 -5.84
CA TYR A 197 8.35 -2.12 -5.47
C TYR A 197 8.84 -3.56 -5.67
N PHE A 198 10.11 -3.69 -5.99
CA PHE A 198 10.76 -4.96 -6.21
C PHE A 198 12.09 -5.02 -5.46
N GLN A 199 12.31 -6.11 -4.72
CA GLN A 199 13.60 -6.37 -4.07
C GLN A 199 14.60 -6.85 -5.11
N HIS A 200 15.42 -5.92 -5.61
CA HIS A 200 16.50 -6.22 -6.54
C HIS A 200 17.81 -6.30 -5.77
N ARG A 201 18.38 -7.51 -5.63
CA ARG A 201 19.54 -7.76 -4.77
C ARG A 201 19.26 -7.26 -3.35
N ASP A 202 20.08 -6.36 -2.81
CA ASP A 202 19.94 -5.81 -1.45
C ASP A 202 19.20 -4.47 -1.40
N ARG A 203 18.53 -4.07 -2.49
CA ARG A 203 17.84 -2.78 -2.59
C ARG A 203 16.39 -2.96 -3.02
N LEU A 204 15.51 -2.29 -2.30
CA LEU A 204 14.12 -2.14 -2.71
C LEU A 204 14.03 -1.01 -3.74
N ILE A 205 13.57 -1.30 -4.94
CA ILE A 205 13.44 -0.34 -6.04
C ILE A 205 11.98 -0.15 -6.40
N LYS A 206 11.59 1.10 -6.62
CA LYS A 206 10.27 1.44 -7.15
C LYS A 206 10.24 1.15 -8.64
N LEU A 207 9.21 0.45 -9.11
CA LEU A 207 9.01 0.19 -10.52
C LEU A 207 8.33 1.38 -11.20
N HIS A 208 8.74 1.68 -12.41
CA HIS A 208 8.20 2.76 -13.22
C HIS A 208 7.36 2.20 -14.37
N GLU A 209 6.36 2.97 -14.77
CA GLU A 209 5.57 2.64 -15.95
C GLU A 209 6.44 2.71 -17.20
N VAL A 210 6.15 1.83 -18.16
CA VAL A 210 6.86 1.79 -19.44
C VAL A 210 6.54 3.04 -20.23
N ASP A 211 7.54 3.87 -20.46
CA ASP A 211 7.42 5.01 -21.38
C ASP A 211 7.66 4.55 -22.82
N LYS A 212 6.56 4.25 -23.52
CA LYS A 212 6.61 3.78 -24.91
C LYS A 212 7.18 4.83 -25.87
N VAL A 213 6.94 6.13 -25.58
CA VAL A 213 7.41 7.23 -26.43
C VAL A 213 8.92 7.41 -26.26
N PHE A 214 9.37 7.46 -25.02
CA PHE A 214 10.80 7.52 -24.71
C PHE A 214 11.54 6.31 -25.28
N ASN A 215 11.02 5.10 -25.08
CA ASN A 215 11.63 3.86 -25.57
C ASN A 215 11.67 3.78 -27.11
N ALA A 216 10.69 4.36 -27.81
CA ALA A 216 10.67 4.43 -29.28
C ALA A 216 11.67 5.46 -29.84
N THR A 217 11.95 6.52 -29.08
CA THR A 217 12.84 7.63 -29.49
C THR A 217 14.29 7.46 -29.00
N CYS A 218 14.48 6.71 -27.91
CA CYS A 218 15.81 6.33 -27.46
C CYS A 218 16.51 5.52 -28.53
N ARG A 219 17.49 6.12 -29.20
CA ARG A 219 18.47 5.34 -29.98
C ARG A 219 19.04 4.30 -29.01
N GLN A 220 18.94 3.06 -29.37
CA GLN A 220 19.75 2.01 -28.75
C GLN A 220 21.21 2.40 -28.97
N THR A 221 21.74 3.21 -28.09
CA THR A 221 23.19 3.35 -28.00
C THR A 221 23.66 1.95 -27.69
N ALA A 222 24.33 1.35 -28.68
CA ALA A 222 24.93 0.04 -28.58
C ALA A 222 26.15 0.05 -27.65
N GLY A 223 25.94 0.56 -26.45
CA GLY A 223 26.71 0.17 -25.29
C GLY A 223 26.20 -1.21 -24.92
N ARG A 224 26.98 -2.21 -25.27
CA ARG A 224 26.84 -3.56 -24.75
C ARG A 224 26.99 -3.44 -23.22
N VAL A 225 25.89 -3.08 -22.53
CA VAL A 225 25.83 -3.31 -21.09
C VAL A 225 25.79 -4.81 -20.98
N GLU A 226 26.88 -5.40 -20.59
CA GLU A 226 26.90 -6.83 -20.28
C GLU A 226 25.75 -7.08 -19.30
N PRO A 227 24.88 -8.05 -19.60
CA PRO A 227 23.80 -8.38 -18.68
C PRO A 227 24.46 -8.76 -17.36
N GLU A 228 24.21 -7.99 -16.31
CA GLU A 228 24.57 -8.41 -14.96
C GLU A 228 23.68 -9.61 -14.61
N TYR A 229 24.19 -10.77 -14.84
CA TYR A 229 23.56 -12.01 -14.42
C TYR A 229 23.52 -12.06 -12.89
N PRO A 230 22.44 -12.58 -12.30
CA PRO A 230 22.40 -12.80 -10.85
C PRO A 230 23.61 -13.62 -10.45
N SER A 231 24.26 -13.25 -9.36
CA SER A 231 25.52 -13.82 -8.86
C SER A 231 25.44 -15.28 -8.41
N SER A 232 24.33 -15.94 -8.63
CA SER A 232 24.19 -17.39 -8.55
C SER A 232 23.68 -17.93 -9.88
N PRO A 233 24.58 -18.20 -10.85
CA PRO A 233 24.15 -18.88 -12.05
C PRO A 233 23.65 -20.26 -11.63
N MET A 234 22.41 -20.59 -11.99
CA MET A 234 22.10 -22.01 -12.17
C MET A 234 23.01 -22.47 -13.30
N ARG A 235 24.16 -23.07 -12.92
CA ARG A 235 25.06 -23.67 -13.88
C ARG A 235 24.31 -24.82 -14.53
N CYS A 236 23.98 -24.69 -15.79
CA CYS A 236 23.39 -25.81 -16.52
C CYS A 236 24.42 -26.91 -16.67
N ALA A 237 23.96 -28.15 -16.82
CA ALA A 237 24.84 -29.30 -16.97
C ALA A 237 25.87 -29.12 -18.12
N SER A 238 25.46 -28.49 -19.24
CA SER A 238 26.32 -28.16 -20.37
C SER A 238 27.45 -27.17 -20.01
N THR A 239 27.20 -26.21 -19.12
CA THR A 239 28.25 -25.29 -18.64
C THR A 239 29.25 -26.01 -17.74
N LEU A 240 28.77 -26.91 -16.90
CA LEU A 240 29.65 -27.74 -16.05
C LEU A 240 30.49 -28.73 -16.87
N ASP A 241 29.89 -29.31 -17.93
CA ASP A 241 30.59 -30.23 -18.80
C ASP A 241 31.63 -29.49 -19.65
N PHE A 242 31.33 -28.28 -20.12
CA PHE A 242 32.28 -27.41 -20.80
C PHE A 242 33.44 -27.04 -19.88
N GLU A 243 33.18 -26.61 -18.67
CA GLU A 243 34.21 -26.28 -17.69
C GLU A 243 35.11 -27.49 -17.36
N ARG A 244 34.54 -28.71 -17.29
CA ARG A 244 35.31 -29.95 -17.09
C ARG A 244 36.19 -30.31 -18.27
N ALA A 245 35.66 -30.14 -19.47
CA ALA A 245 36.35 -30.55 -20.70
C ALA A 245 37.48 -29.58 -21.12
N PHE A 246 37.33 -28.29 -20.82
CA PHE A 246 38.20 -27.22 -21.31
C PHE A 246 38.93 -26.46 -20.18
N ARG A 247 38.85 -26.92 -18.95
CA ARG A 247 39.56 -26.31 -17.85
C ARG A 247 41.02 -26.81 -17.87
N PRO A 248 42.03 -25.95 -18.14
CA PRO A 248 43.38 -26.42 -18.34
C PRO A 248 44.03 -26.97 -17.07
N MET A 249 43.85 -26.40 -15.90
CA MET A 249 44.14 -26.92 -14.54
C MET A 249 43.67 -25.92 -13.48
N THR A 250 43.24 -26.42 -12.34
CA THR A 250 42.98 -25.58 -11.16
C THR A 250 44.07 -25.82 -10.17
N GLY A 251 44.73 -24.77 -9.69
CA GLY A 251 45.64 -24.84 -8.55
C GLY A 251 44.94 -25.31 -7.29
N PRO A 252 45.66 -25.64 -6.20
CA PRO A 252 45.13 -26.20 -4.95
C PRO A 252 44.09 -25.31 -4.29
N ASP A 253 44.03 -24.01 -4.61
CA ASP A 253 43.05 -23.06 -4.11
C ASP A 253 41.85 -22.85 -5.04
N GLY A 254 41.67 -23.65 -6.06
CA GLY A 254 40.55 -23.52 -7.00
C GLY A 254 40.70 -22.38 -8.02
N GLY A 255 41.81 -21.68 -8.04
CA GLY A 255 42.17 -20.66 -9.05
C GLY A 255 42.64 -21.31 -10.36
N TYR A 256 42.53 -20.57 -11.46
CA TYR A 256 43.11 -20.96 -12.73
C TYR A 256 44.58 -20.57 -12.71
N ASP A 257 45.50 -21.54 -12.85
CA ASP A 257 46.87 -21.24 -13.21
C ASP A 257 46.88 -20.80 -14.69
N TYR A 258 47.00 -19.53 -14.92
CA TYR A 258 47.43 -19.02 -16.19
C TYR A 258 48.95 -19.24 -16.23
N ASP A 259 49.39 -20.21 -16.99
CA ASP A 259 50.82 -20.31 -17.33
C ASP A 259 51.21 -19.01 -18.06
N ASP A 260 52.03 -18.23 -17.40
CA ASP A 260 52.65 -16.99 -17.89
C ASP A 260 53.81 -17.31 -18.86
N ASP A 261 53.60 -18.38 -19.70
CA ASP A 261 54.66 -18.90 -20.62
C ASP A 261 54.82 -18.10 -21.91
N ASP A 262 54.21 -16.92 -22.06
CA ASP A 262 54.36 -16.08 -23.23
C ASP A 262 55.32 -14.86 -23.08
N LYS A 263 56.22 -14.89 -22.05
CA LYS A 263 57.16 -13.77 -21.84
C LYS A 263 58.60 -14.00 -22.34
N ASP A 264 58.92 -15.10 -22.93
CA ASP A 264 60.29 -15.35 -23.46
C ASP A 264 60.24 -15.86 -24.91
N LYS A 265 59.82 -15.01 -25.82
CA LYS A 265 60.24 -15.10 -27.22
C LYS A 265 60.39 -13.69 -27.80
N GLU A 266 61.57 -13.09 -27.60
CA GLU A 266 62.22 -12.30 -28.61
C GLU A 266 63.09 -13.14 -29.48
#